data_d032cd8f70b440052332a010dc7c1a43
#
_entry.id   d032cd8f70b440052332a010dc7c1a43
#
_cell.length_a   1.000
_cell.length_b   1.000
_cell.length_c   1.000
_cell.angle_alpha   90.00
_cell.angle_beta   90.00
_cell.angle_gamma   90.00
#
_symmetry.space_group_name_H-M   'P 1'
#
loop_
_entity.id
_entity.type
_entity.pdbx_description
1 polymer ?
#
loop_
_entity_poly.entity_id
_entity_poly.type
_entity_poly.pdbx_seq_one_letter_code
_entity_poly.pdbx_strand_id
1 'polypeptide(L)'
;MKLKYNQKEITLEECRSFISRFKGFMLKRNIDKALLFNHCNSIHTFFMLKNIDVIMCNKENTILYYYNSLPKNKVILPKKNITKVYETPASYFNIKIGEKLEVEK
;
A
#
# COMPACT_ATOMS: atom_id res chain seq x y z
N MET A 1 -4.59 5.61 -12.70
CA MET A 1 -5.34 4.46 -12.14
C MET A 1 -6.08 4.88 -10.88
N LYS A 2 -7.06 4.09 -10.51
CA LYS A 2 -7.79 4.28 -9.26
C LYS A 2 -7.81 2.98 -8.47
N LEU A 3 -7.71 3.08 -7.16
CA LEU A 3 -7.86 1.98 -6.24
C LEU A 3 -9.24 2.09 -5.60
N LYS A 4 -10.05 1.03 -5.73
CA LYS A 4 -11.42 1.02 -5.26
C LYS A 4 -11.63 -0.07 -4.22
N TYR A 5 -12.37 0.26 -3.18
CA TYR A 5 -12.76 -0.70 -2.17
C TYR A 5 -13.99 -0.17 -1.43
N ASN A 6 -15.05 -1.00 -1.38
CA ASN A 6 -16.24 -0.74 -0.58
C ASN A 6 -16.85 0.65 -0.86
N GLN A 7 -17.09 0.97 -2.16
CA GLN A 7 -17.72 2.20 -2.62
C GLN A 7 -16.88 3.47 -2.39
N LYS A 8 -15.60 3.30 -2.13
CA LYS A 8 -14.66 4.40 -1.94
C LYS A 8 -13.50 4.23 -2.91
N GLU A 9 -12.95 5.33 -3.41
CA GLU A 9 -11.85 5.26 -4.36
C GLU A 9 -10.80 6.33 -4.08
N ILE A 10 -9.59 6.09 -4.57
CA ILE A 10 -8.47 7.02 -4.46
C ILE A 10 -7.59 6.86 -5.69
N THR A 11 -6.96 7.94 -6.11
CA THR A 11 -5.98 7.89 -7.19
C THR A 11 -4.85 6.93 -6.83
N LEU A 12 -4.46 6.08 -7.77
CA LEU A 12 -3.43 5.06 -7.58
C LEU A 12 -2.29 5.30 -8.57
N GLU A 13 -1.08 5.31 -8.06
CA GLU A 13 0.12 5.39 -8.88
C GLU A 13 0.96 4.15 -8.69
N GLU A 14 1.39 3.53 -9.80
CA GLU A 14 2.28 2.37 -9.71
C GLU A 14 3.72 2.83 -9.63
N CYS A 15 4.46 2.32 -8.65
CA CYS A 15 5.88 2.60 -8.47
C CYS A 15 6.68 1.56 -9.25
N ARG A 16 7.15 1.93 -10.46
CA ARG A 16 7.82 1.01 -11.37
C ARG A 16 9.33 1.09 -11.34
N SER A 17 9.90 2.28 -11.15
CA SER A 17 11.35 2.46 -11.14
C SER A 17 11.94 1.99 -9.81
N PHE A 18 13.25 1.66 -9.82
CA PHE A 18 13.94 1.30 -8.59
C PHE A 18 13.84 2.42 -7.54
N ILE A 19 14.05 3.67 -7.98
CA ILE A 19 14.01 4.82 -7.07
C ILE A 19 12.61 5.04 -6.51
N SER A 20 11.58 4.99 -7.36
CA SER A 20 10.20 5.20 -6.89
C SER A 20 9.77 4.09 -5.93
N ARG A 21 10.19 2.85 -6.17
CA ARG A 21 9.87 1.72 -5.30
C ARG A 21 10.55 1.86 -3.94
N PHE A 22 11.81 2.29 -3.95
CA PHE A 22 12.55 2.50 -2.70
C PHE A 22 11.97 3.66 -1.91
N LYS A 23 11.65 4.76 -2.60
CA LYS A 23 11.21 6.00 -1.96
C LYS A 23 9.79 5.91 -1.40
N GLY A 24 8.85 5.36 -2.18
CA GLY A 24 7.43 5.34 -1.77
C GLY A 24 6.97 6.72 -1.31
N PHE A 25 6.41 6.80 -0.10
CA PHE A 25 6.00 8.05 0.53
C PHE A 25 7.06 8.69 1.41
N MET A 26 8.32 8.26 1.27
CA MET A 26 9.43 8.81 2.06
C MET A 26 9.47 10.33 1.97
N LEU A 27 9.56 11.02 3.11
CA LEU A 27 9.66 12.47 3.23
C LEU A 27 8.45 13.24 2.67
N LYS A 28 7.32 12.57 2.44
CA LYS A 28 6.08 13.23 1.99
C LYS A 28 5.26 13.69 3.19
N ARG A 29 4.85 14.96 3.19
CA ARG A 29 3.98 15.52 4.22
C ARG A 29 2.50 15.34 3.89
N ASN A 30 2.15 15.43 2.60
CA ASN A 30 0.78 15.27 2.13
C ASN A 30 0.67 13.97 1.35
N ILE A 31 -0.10 13.03 1.90
CA ILE A 31 -0.34 11.74 1.26
C ILE A 31 -1.79 11.76 0.81
N ASP A 32 -2.01 12.04 -0.48
CA ASP A 32 -3.33 12.23 -1.06
C ASP A 32 -3.65 11.20 -2.16
N LYS A 33 -2.81 10.19 -2.30
CA LYS A 33 -3.01 9.11 -3.27
C LYS A 33 -2.50 7.81 -2.70
N ALA A 34 -2.81 6.71 -3.38
CA ALA A 34 -2.29 5.40 -3.04
C ALA A 34 -1.12 5.04 -3.96
N LEU A 35 -0.23 4.20 -3.48
CA LEU A 35 0.87 3.66 -4.28
C LEU A 35 0.73 2.15 -4.39
N LEU A 36 1.08 1.61 -5.57
CA LEU A 36 1.10 0.18 -5.84
C LEU A 36 2.53 -0.27 -6.12
N PHE A 37 2.96 -1.30 -5.40
CA PHE A 37 4.23 -1.97 -5.62
C PHE A 37 3.93 -3.38 -6.10
N ASN A 38 4.04 -3.61 -7.41
CA ASN A 38 3.87 -4.94 -7.99
C ASN A 38 5.11 -5.78 -7.77
N HIS A 39 4.93 -7.10 -7.72
CA HIS A 39 6.04 -8.05 -7.51
C HIS A 39 6.82 -7.70 -6.25
N CYS A 40 6.10 -7.39 -5.19
CA CYS A 40 6.66 -6.93 -3.93
C CYS A 40 5.97 -7.66 -2.79
N ASN A 41 6.74 -8.05 -1.77
CA ASN A 41 6.18 -8.77 -0.61
C ASN A 41 6.69 -8.24 0.72
N SER A 42 7.41 -7.11 0.71
CA SER A 42 7.98 -6.52 1.92
C SER A 42 8.00 -5.01 1.77
N ILE A 43 8.19 -4.30 2.89
CA ILE A 43 8.15 -2.85 2.90
C ILE A 43 8.87 -2.31 4.13
N HIS A 44 9.32 -1.05 4.05
CA HIS A 44 9.81 -0.30 5.19
C HIS A 44 9.15 1.07 5.24
N THR A 45 9.14 1.67 6.42
CA THR A 45 8.61 3.03 6.63
C THR A 45 9.69 3.99 7.11
N PHE A 46 10.96 3.74 6.74
CA PHE A 46 12.07 4.64 7.09
C PHE A 46 11.83 6.01 6.47
N PHE A 47 12.12 7.06 7.23
CA PHE A 47 12.00 8.45 6.78
C PHE A 47 10.58 8.88 6.39
N MET A 48 9.56 8.14 6.84
CA MET A 48 8.17 8.58 6.66
C MET A 48 7.88 9.76 7.60
N LEU A 49 7.11 10.73 7.11
CA LEU A 49 6.68 11.87 7.91
C LEU A 49 5.25 11.71 8.45
N LYS A 50 4.51 10.75 7.90
CA LYS A 50 3.13 10.46 8.30
C LYS A 50 2.97 8.96 8.46
N ASN A 51 2.04 8.55 9.32
CA ASN A 51 1.60 7.17 9.33
C ASN A 51 0.88 6.86 8.03
N ILE A 52 0.99 5.60 7.58
CA ILE A 52 0.31 5.13 6.38
C ILE A 52 -0.36 3.80 6.68
N ASP A 53 -1.34 3.45 5.86
CA ASP A 53 -1.86 2.09 5.83
C ASP A 53 -1.10 1.29 4.79
N VAL A 54 -0.85 0.02 5.09
CA VAL A 54 -0.21 -0.92 4.18
C VAL A 54 -1.15 -2.10 4.00
N ILE A 55 -1.47 -2.40 2.73
CA ILE A 55 -2.37 -3.50 2.38
C ILE A 55 -1.58 -4.46 1.51
N MET A 56 -1.47 -5.71 1.94
CA MET A 56 -0.71 -6.73 1.21
C MET A 56 -1.66 -7.75 0.61
N CYS A 57 -1.54 -7.93 -0.71
CA CYS A 57 -2.45 -8.77 -1.47
C CYS A 57 -1.69 -9.86 -2.22
N ASN A 58 -2.42 -10.94 -2.54
CA ASN A 58 -1.91 -11.95 -3.45
C ASN A 58 -2.13 -11.51 -4.91
N LYS A 59 -1.82 -12.39 -5.86
CA LYS A 59 -1.91 -12.05 -7.29
C LYS A 59 -3.33 -11.76 -7.77
N GLU A 60 -4.35 -12.23 -7.05
CA GLU A 60 -5.76 -11.96 -7.35
C GLU A 60 -6.30 -10.73 -6.63
N ASN A 61 -5.43 -9.93 -5.99
CA ASN A 61 -5.82 -8.78 -5.18
C ASN A 61 -6.65 -9.13 -3.94
N THR A 62 -6.58 -10.37 -3.49
CA THR A 62 -7.17 -10.74 -2.21
C THR A 62 -6.28 -10.23 -1.08
N ILE A 63 -6.87 -9.53 -0.13
CA ILE A 63 -6.15 -8.92 0.98
C ILE A 63 -5.80 -9.99 2.00
N LEU A 64 -4.50 -10.20 2.22
CA LEU A 64 -4.02 -11.20 3.18
C LEU A 64 -3.47 -10.56 4.45
N TYR A 65 -2.93 -9.33 4.37
CA TYR A 65 -2.43 -8.58 5.53
C TYR A 65 -2.82 -7.12 5.41
N TYR A 66 -3.11 -6.51 6.55
CA TYR A 66 -3.46 -5.10 6.61
C TYR A 66 -2.83 -4.48 7.86
N TYR A 67 -2.12 -3.38 7.66
CA TYR A 67 -1.47 -2.64 8.74
C TYR A 67 -2.05 -1.23 8.76
N ASN A 68 -2.86 -0.94 9.77
CA ASN A 68 -3.51 0.36 9.90
C ASN A 68 -2.62 1.33 10.65
N SER A 69 -2.42 2.51 10.08
CA SER A 69 -1.63 3.60 10.69
C SER A 69 -0.24 3.15 11.11
N LEU A 70 0.46 2.49 10.19
CA LEU A 70 1.81 2.01 10.45
C LEU A 70 2.74 3.21 10.65
N PRO A 71 3.44 3.31 11.80
CA PRO A 71 4.32 4.45 12.06
C PRO A 71 5.64 4.35 11.31
N LYS A 72 6.43 5.42 11.39
CA LYS A 72 7.76 5.45 10.78
C LYS A 72 8.70 4.43 11.42
N ASN A 73 9.78 4.11 10.72
CA ASN A 73 10.89 3.26 11.18
C ASN A 73 10.46 1.83 11.47
N LYS A 74 9.54 1.30 10.68
CA LYS A 74 9.11 -0.10 10.75
C LYS A 74 9.56 -0.85 9.50
N VAL A 75 9.73 -2.15 9.66
CA VAL A 75 10.03 -3.06 8.56
C VAL A 75 9.01 -4.18 8.61
N ILE A 76 8.38 -4.45 7.47
CA ILE A 76 7.55 -5.64 7.29
C ILE A 76 8.36 -6.60 6.44
N LEU A 77 8.76 -7.71 7.03
CA LEU A 77 9.58 -8.73 6.35
C LEU A 77 8.77 -9.41 5.24
N PRO A 78 9.45 -10.05 4.27
CA PRO A 78 8.75 -10.72 3.18
C PRO A 78 7.71 -11.72 3.68
N LYS A 79 6.53 -11.67 3.06
CA LYS A 79 5.40 -12.54 3.39
C LYS A 79 5.11 -13.47 2.22
N LYS A 80 4.89 -14.74 2.53
CA LYS A 80 4.55 -15.76 1.54
C LYS A 80 3.21 -15.43 0.88
N ASN A 81 3.11 -15.68 -0.42
CA ASN A 81 1.91 -15.48 -1.25
C ASN A 81 1.53 -14.00 -1.47
N ILE A 82 2.34 -13.07 -1.01
CA ILE A 82 2.13 -11.66 -1.28
C ILE A 82 2.90 -11.28 -2.56
N THR A 83 2.21 -10.66 -3.50
CA THR A 83 2.79 -10.18 -4.75
C THR A 83 2.54 -8.70 -4.99
N LYS A 84 1.60 -8.10 -4.25
CA LYS A 84 1.25 -6.69 -4.40
C LYS A 84 1.15 -6.03 -3.05
N VAL A 85 1.79 -4.87 -2.92
CA VAL A 85 1.72 -4.07 -1.71
C VAL A 85 1.14 -2.71 -2.09
N TYR A 86 0.11 -2.28 -1.36
CA TYR A 86 -0.49 -0.97 -1.54
C TYR A 86 -0.21 -0.12 -0.31
N GLU A 87 0.18 1.13 -0.54
CA GLU A 87 0.29 2.14 0.52
C GLU A 87 -0.81 3.17 0.32
N THR A 88 -1.55 3.48 1.36
CA THR A 88 -2.63 4.48 1.31
C THR A 88 -2.48 5.46 2.47
N PRO A 89 -3.16 6.61 2.40
CA PRO A 89 -3.24 7.46 3.60
C PRO A 89 -3.82 6.68 4.76
N ALA A 90 -3.39 7.02 5.98
CA ALA A 90 -3.80 6.29 7.18
C ALA A 90 -5.32 6.27 7.32
N SER A 91 -5.86 5.08 7.56
CA SER A 91 -7.29 4.85 7.79
C SER A 91 -8.20 5.30 6.63
N TYR A 92 -7.66 5.33 5.41
CA TYR A 92 -8.46 5.76 4.26
C TYR A 92 -9.59 4.77 3.97
N PHE A 93 -9.28 3.47 3.93
CA PHE A 93 -10.28 2.42 3.74
C PHE A 93 -10.52 1.68 5.05
N ASN A 94 -11.72 1.13 5.21
CA ASN A 94 -12.04 0.24 6.33
C ASN A 94 -11.86 -1.21 5.84
N ILE A 95 -10.62 -1.68 5.86
CA ILE A 95 -10.19 -2.93 5.21
C ILE A 95 -10.61 -4.16 6.02
N LYS A 96 -11.04 -5.21 5.29
CA LYS A 96 -11.31 -6.53 5.86
C LYS A 96 -10.46 -7.58 5.16
N ILE A 97 -9.72 -8.35 5.94
CA ILE A 97 -8.90 -9.46 5.42
C ILE A 97 -9.79 -10.46 4.68
N GLY A 98 -9.32 -10.93 3.53
CA GLY A 98 -10.02 -11.90 2.70
C GLY A 98 -10.86 -11.27 1.61
N GLU A 99 -11.12 -9.98 1.68
CA GLU A 99 -11.82 -9.25 0.61
C GLU A 99 -10.83 -8.82 -0.46
N LYS A 100 -11.34 -8.30 -1.56
CA LYS A 100 -10.50 -7.92 -2.71
C LYS A 100 -10.47 -6.43 -2.92
N LEU A 101 -9.31 -5.93 -3.31
CA LEU A 101 -9.15 -4.59 -3.86
C LEU A 101 -9.43 -4.64 -5.36
N GLU A 102 -9.94 -3.53 -5.89
CA GLU A 102 -10.16 -3.37 -7.32
C GLU A 102 -9.30 -2.24 -7.86
N VAL A 103 -8.60 -2.50 -8.96
CA VAL A 103 -7.79 -1.48 -9.64
C VAL A 103 -8.46 -1.16 -10.95
N GLU A 104 -8.78 0.12 -11.15
CA GLU A 104 -9.37 0.63 -12.39
C GLU A 104 -8.32 1.46 -13.13
N LYS A 105 -8.08 1.11 -14.36
CA LYS A 105 -7.12 1.84 -15.22
C LYS A 105 -7.75 3.02 -15.93
#